data_346a741a286e0e68d49e7e5fcced33f4
#
_entry.id   346a741a286e0e68d49e7e5fcced33f4
#
_cell.length_a   1.000
_cell.length_b   1.000
_cell.length_c   1.000
_cell.angle_alpha   90.00
_cell.angle_beta   90.00
_cell.angle_gamma   90.00
#
_symmetry.space_group_name_H-M   'P 1'
#
loop_
_entity.id
_entity.type
_entity.pdbx_description
1 polymer ?
#
loop_
_entity_poly.entity_id
_entity_poly.type
_entity_poly.pdbx_seq_one_letter_code
_entity_poly.pdbx_strand_id
1 'polypeptide(L)'
;MGGLDGKPRPAIGVGRRAITRALPSKLRRLHTATPPVPHPLQPMRLFPLVSLLLAASACAPAADDPPPPRSTGGSGADLVEARVVSRVAFGSCAREDRDQDIWSAIVDADPDLFLFAGDNVYVDLPEVPTRREEFTAAYAALGAKPGWLALQGTCPVLATWDDHDYGKDDAGVEWALKGVAQEAFLDFFGVPEASPRRAREGVYHSSLHGPEGRRLQVILLDTRTHRTALTRNRGDRGGRGPYLAKDRPDQTMLGAEQWAWLEDQLRIPADLRLIVSSIQVVADEHGWEGWCNMPAERARLLGLIEETGAAGVVFLTGDRHLIELSRLDGGAYPLWDFTSSGFNWGSKTIEEPNRFRVGPVMRVPNFGVIEVDWDGADPEVTLTGRGLEGERLLGASFPLSALRPGS
;
A
#
# COMPACT_ATOMS: atom_id res chain seq x y z
N MET A 1 67.47 -24.73 -24.24
CA MET A 1 67.22 -26.00 -24.97
C MET A 1 65.74 -26.30 -24.81
N GLY A 2 65.04 -26.07 -25.71
CA GLY A 2 64.33 -26.68 -26.81
C GLY A 2 62.90 -26.80 -26.41
N GLY A 3 61.87 -26.54 -27.18
CA GLY A 3 61.68 -26.26 -28.56
C GLY A 3 60.21 -25.93 -28.76
N LEU A 4 59.98 -25.06 -29.71
CA LEU A 4 58.72 -24.67 -30.27
C LEU A 4 58.01 -25.80 -31.02
N ASP A 5 56.72 -25.94 -30.88
CA ASP A 5 55.90 -26.53 -31.96
C ASP A 5 54.54 -25.83 -32.03
N GLY A 6 54.41 -25.05 -33.09
CA GLY A 6 53.20 -24.44 -33.55
C GLY A 6 52.38 -25.36 -34.43
N LYS A 7 51.06 -25.37 -34.26
CA LYS A 7 50.13 -25.86 -35.29
C LYS A 7 49.07 -24.83 -35.62
N PRO A 8 48.70 -24.69 -36.93
CA PRO A 8 47.83 -23.61 -37.41
C PRO A 8 46.36 -23.93 -37.20
N ARG A 9 45.54 -22.88 -36.98
CA ARG A 9 44.06 -22.92 -37.00
C ARG A 9 43.51 -23.00 -38.41
N PRO A 10 42.48 -23.80 -38.67
CA PRO A 10 41.75 -23.70 -39.93
C PRO A 10 40.72 -22.56 -39.91
N ALA A 11 40.69 -21.80 -40.97
CA ALA A 11 39.67 -20.82 -41.31
C ALA A 11 38.35 -21.51 -41.67
N ILE A 12 37.23 -21.08 -41.10
CA ILE A 12 35.91 -21.54 -41.51
C ILE A 12 35.17 -20.36 -42.17
N GLY A 13 34.76 -20.62 -43.39
CA GLY A 13 34.18 -19.66 -44.30
C GLY A 13 32.80 -19.13 -43.92
N VAL A 14 32.58 -17.92 -44.38
CA VAL A 14 31.32 -17.19 -44.33
C VAL A 14 30.34 -17.77 -45.36
N GLY A 15 29.30 -18.43 -44.93
CA GLY A 15 28.16 -18.82 -45.73
C GLY A 15 26.93 -17.93 -45.46
N ARG A 16 26.73 -16.90 -46.31
CA ARG A 16 25.47 -16.14 -46.35
C ARG A 16 24.39 -17.01 -47.00
N ARG A 17 23.36 -17.40 -46.28
CA ARG A 17 22.10 -17.85 -46.82
C ARG A 17 21.03 -16.81 -46.59
N ALA A 18 20.61 -16.14 -47.64
CA ALA A 18 19.40 -15.34 -47.71
C ALA A 18 18.18 -16.27 -47.64
N ILE A 19 17.30 -16.04 -46.66
CA ILE A 19 15.97 -16.68 -46.63
C ILE A 19 14.95 -15.59 -46.89
N THR A 20 14.50 -15.51 -48.13
CA THR A 20 13.29 -14.80 -48.53
C THR A 20 12.08 -15.58 -48.05
N ARG A 21 11.33 -15.04 -47.10
CA ARG A 21 10.01 -15.53 -46.69
C ARG A 21 8.94 -14.61 -47.29
N ALA A 22 8.16 -15.18 -48.20
CA ALA A 22 7.00 -14.55 -48.80
C ALA A 22 5.86 -14.32 -47.76
N LEU A 23 5.23 -13.18 -47.85
CA LEU A 23 4.00 -12.83 -47.12
C LEU A 23 2.78 -13.39 -47.88
N PRO A 24 1.78 -13.96 -47.17
CA PRO A 24 0.50 -14.28 -47.79
C PRO A 24 -0.44 -13.07 -47.79
N SER A 25 -0.92 -12.72 -48.98
CA SER A 25 -1.98 -11.76 -49.21
C SER A 25 -3.31 -12.27 -48.66
N LYS A 26 -3.94 -11.56 -47.71
CA LYS A 26 -5.36 -11.74 -47.39
C LYS A 26 -6.18 -10.60 -47.94
N LEU A 27 -7.15 -10.98 -48.74
CA LEU A 27 -8.16 -10.13 -49.38
C LEU A 27 -8.90 -9.25 -48.38
N ARG A 28 -9.01 -7.96 -48.71
CA ARG A 28 -10.00 -7.04 -48.14
C ARG A 28 -11.39 -7.39 -48.66
N ARG A 29 -12.32 -7.73 -47.79
CA ARG A 29 -13.76 -7.64 -48.09
C ARG A 29 -14.24 -6.28 -47.57
N LEU A 30 -14.70 -5.45 -48.47
CA LEU A 30 -15.47 -4.25 -48.22
C LEU A 30 -16.87 -4.68 -47.78
N HIS A 31 -17.24 -4.40 -46.55
CA HIS A 31 -18.65 -4.40 -46.13
C HIS A 31 -19.21 -3.00 -46.31
N THR A 32 -20.14 -2.86 -47.22
CA THR A 32 -20.98 -1.67 -47.41
C THR A 32 -21.97 -1.61 -46.28
N ALA A 33 -21.88 -0.54 -45.47
CA ALA A 33 -22.85 -0.21 -44.43
C ALA A 33 -24.07 0.47 -45.03
N THR A 34 -25.23 -0.10 -44.78
CA THR A 34 -26.55 0.48 -45.09
C THR A 34 -26.89 1.52 -44.01
N PRO A 35 -27.47 2.71 -44.36
CA PRO A 35 -27.84 3.72 -43.37
C PRO A 35 -29.09 3.32 -42.58
N PRO A 36 -29.24 3.76 -41.32
CA PRO A 36 -30.39 3.44 -40.49
C PRO A 36 -31.64 4.25 -40.91
N VAL A 37 -32.78 3.57 -40.86
CA VAL A 37 -34.12 4.10 -41.08
C VAL A 37 -34.57 4.94 -39.88
N PRO A 38 -35.20 6.12 -40.04
CA PRO A 38 -35.67 6.92 -38.94
C PRO A 38 -36.96 6.35 -38.33
N HIS A 39 -36.98 6.22 -36.98
CA HIS A 39 -38.18 5.86 -36.23
C HIS A 39 -39.10 7.07 -36.06
N PRO A 40 -40.45 6.88 -36.09
CA PRO A 40 -41.43 7.96 -35.93
C PRO A 40 -41.54 8.41 -34.45
N LEU A 41 -41.67 9.72 -34.31
CA LEU A 41 -41.91 10.43 -33.04
C LEU A 41 -43.25 10.02 -32.43
N GLN A 42 -43.26 9.60 -31.16
CA GLN A 42 -44.48 9.43 -30.37
C GLN A 42 -44.93 10.78 -29.75
N PRO A 43 -46.23 11.04 -29.61
CA PRO A 43 -46.75 12.29 -29.11
C PRO A 43 -46.63 12.43 -27.59
N MET A 44 -46.21 13.63 -27.16
CA MET A 44 -46.17 14.06 -25.75
C MET A 44 -47.58 14.05 -25.14
N ARG A 45 -47.73 13.33 -24.02
CA ARG A 45 -48.94 13.43 -23.17
C ARG A 45 -48.75 14.59 -22.18
N LEU A 46 -49.67 15.55 -22.29
CA LEU A 46 -49.90 16.63 -21.31
C LEU A 46 -50.47 16.05 -20.02
N PHE A 47 -49.85 16.33 -18.90
CA PHE A 47 -50.43 16.13 -17.56
C PHE A 47 -51.03 17.45 -17.06
N PRO A 48 -52.18 17.41 -16.38
CA PRO A 48 -52.85 18.63 -15.89
C PRO A 48 -52.17 19.15 -14.61
N LEU A 49 -52.08 20.50 -14.53
CA LEU A 49 -51.70 21.24 -13.33
C LEU A 49 -52.74 21.03 -12.23
N VAL A 50 -52.29 20.50 -11.08
CA VAL A 50 -53.06 20.55 -9.83
C VAL A 50 -52.60 21.77 -9.05
N SER A 51 -53.51 22.73 -8.88
CA SER A 51 -53.31 23.93 -8.05
C SER A 51 -53.29 23.53 -6.56
N LEU A 52 -52.17 23.80 -5.87
CA LEU A 52 -52.05 23.63 -4.43
C LEU A 52 -52.24 25.00 -3.76
N LEU A 53 -53.30 25.13 -2.96
CA LEU A 53 -53.53 26.31 -2.10
C LEU A 53 -52.44 26.38 -1.01
N LEU A 54 -51.77 27.55 -0.94
CA LEU A 54 -50.91 27.90 0.19
C LEU A 54 -51.78 28.37 1.37
N ALA A 55 -51.74 27.61 2.47
CA ALA A 55 -52.11 28.08 3.81
C ALA A 55 -50.90 28.74 4.45
N ALA A 56 -50.96 30.04 4.65
CA ALA A 56 -49.95 30.78 5.41
C ALA A 56 -50.14 30.52 6.91
N SER A 57 -49.23 29.78 7.53
CA SER A 57 -49.14 29.64 8.98
C SER A 57 -48.00 30.55 9.48
N ALA A 58 -48.36 31.57 10.26
CA ALA A 58 -47.42 32.49 10.89
C ALA A 58 -46.62 31.75 11.96
N CYS A 59 -45.31 31.61 11.75
CA CYS A 59 -44.39 31.08 12.76
C CYS A 59 -43.72 32.24 13.50
N ALA A 60 -43.84 32.23 14.83
CA ALA A 60 -43.14 33.15 15.72
C ALA A 60 -41.63 32.86 15.72
N PRO A 61 -40.75 33.84 15.98
CA PRO A 61 -39.30 33.57 16.00
C PRO A 61 -38.95 32.68 17.18
N ALA A 62 -38.30 31.56 16.85
CA ALA A 62 -37.67 30.67 17.83
C ALA A 62 -36.42 31.36 18.43
N ALA A 63 -36.30 31.29 19.74
CA ALA A 63 -35.11 31.76 20.44
C ALA A 63 -33.84 31.07 19.90
N ASP A 64 -32.76 31.84 19.76
CA ASP A 64 -31.44 31.36 19.37
C ASP A 64 -30.95 30.32 20.38
N ASP A 65 -30.98 29.06 19.96
CA ASP A 65 -30.21 28.02 20.64
C ASP A 65 -28.70 28.31 20.46
N PRO A 66 -27.91 28.24 21.53
CA PRO A 66 -26.47 28.43 21.40
C PRO A 66 -25.91 27.37 20.42
N PRO A 67 -24.97 27.74 19.55
CA PRO A 67 -24.37 26.79 18.62
C PRO A 67 -23.77 25.62 19.43
N PRO A 68 -23.87 24.38 18.92
CA PRO A 68 -23.27 23.25 19.59
C PRO A 68 -21.77 23.53 19.80
N PRO A 69 -21.18 23.09 20.92
CA PRO A 69 -19.76 23.29 21.17
C PRO A 69 -18.98 22.76 19.98
N ARG A 70 -18.11 23.60 19.42
CA ARG A 70 -17.16 23.17 18.40
C ARG A 70 -16.40 22.00 19.01
N SER A 71 -16.52 20.82 18.42
CA SER A 71 -15.64 19.70 18.72
C SER A 71 -14.23 20.23 18.47
N THR A 72 -13.48 20.46 19.51
CA THR A 72 -12.02 20.61 19.43
C THR A 72 -11.55 19.32 18.78
N GLY A 73 -11.09 19.40 17.52
CA GLY A 73 -10.56 18.27 16.77
C GLY A 73 -9.50 17.61 17.63
N GLY A 74 -9.82 16.44 18.17
CA GLY A 74 -8.90 15.69 18.98
C GLY A 74 -7.77 15.20 18.10
N SER A 75 -6.54 15.60 18.39
CA SER A 75 -5.30 15.06 17.84
C SER A 75 -5.03 13.63 18.34
N GLY A 76 -6.07 12.82 18.54
CA GLY A 76 -5.97 11.45 19.01
C GLY A 76 -5.92 10.43 17.86
N ALA A 77 -5.62 9.18 18.16
CA ALA A 77 -5.79 8.07 17.24
C ALA A 77 -7.25 8.01 16.76
N ASP A 78 -7.46 7.70 15.48
CA ASP A 78 -8.80 7.63 14.89
C ASP A 78 -9.67 6.54 15.56
N LEU A 79 -9.02 5.46 16.03
CA LEU A 79 -9.64 4.36 16.77
C LEU A 79 -8.83 4.07 18.05
N VAL A 80 -9.50 3.88 19.16
CA VAL A 80 -8.88 3.49 20.45
C VAL A 80 -9.61 2.27 21.00
N GLU A 81 -8.87 1.18 21.23
CA GLU A 81 -9.39 -0.07 21.75
C GLU A 81 -8.67 -0.49 23.02
N ALA A 82 -9.42 -0.98 24.03
CA ALA A 82 -8.84 -1.43 25.29
C ALA A 82 -8.18 -2.82 25.18
N ARG A 83 -8.44 -3.57 24.11
CA ARG A 83 -7.88 -4.92 23.90
C ARG A 83 -6.38 -4.84 23.70
N VAL A 84 -5.65 -5.66 24.44
CA VAL A 84 -4.21 -5.90 24.17
C VAL A 84 -4.06 -6.66 22.88
N VAL A 85 -3.21 -6.16 22.00
CA VAL A 85 -2.81 -6.83 20.75
C VAL A 85 -1.40 -7.37 20.95
N SER A 86 -1.25 -8.68 20.85
CA SER A 86 0.02 -9.39 21.01
C SER A 86 0.53 -10.00 19.71
N ARG A 87 -0.36 -10.23 18.75
CA ARG A 87 0.01 -10.80 17.45
C ARG A 87 -0.66 -10.05 16.31
N VAL A 88 0.17 -9.49 15.43
CA VAL A 88 -0.26 -8.79 14.23
C VAL A 88 0.25 -9.54 13.01
N ALA A 89 -0.64 -9.93 12.10
CA ALA A 89 -0.22 -10.40 10.78
C ALA A 89 -0.36 -9.27 9.75
N PHE A 90 0.48 -9.28 8.71
CA PHE A 90 0.39 -8.30 7.63
C PHE A 90 0.89 -8.87 6.31
N GLY A 91 0.48 -8.23 5.22
CA GLY A 91 0.98 -8.52 3.89
C GLY A 91 0.46 -7.54 2.86
N SER A 92 0.93 -7.69 1.63
CA SER A 92 0.55 -6.86 0.49
C SER A 92 0.64 -7.64 -0.82
N CYS A 93 0.22 -7.04 -1.93
CA CYS A 93 0.29 -7.59 -3.27
C CYS A 93 -0.53 -8.87 -3.43
N ALA A 94 -1.83 -8.75 -3.11
CA ALA A 94 -2.82 -9.82 -3.12
C ALA A 94 -3.68 -9.78 -4.39
N ARG A 95 -3.19 -10.37 -5.49
CA ARG A 95 -3.96 -10.41 -6.74
C ARG A 95 -5.27 -11.19 -6.57
N GLU A 96 -6.38 -10.47 -6.67
CA GLU A 96 -7.73 -11.03 -6.50
C GLU A 96 -8.14 -11.95 -7.66
N ASP A 97 -7.52 -11.79 -8.84
CA ASP A 97 -7.76 -12.62 -10.04
C ASP A 97 -7.04 -13.98 -9.98
N ARG A 98 -6.30 -14.28 -8.91
CA ARG A 98 -5.55 -15.52 -8.70
C ARG A 98 -5.97 -16.24 -7.43
N ASP A 99 -5.53 -17.49 -7.29
CA ASP A 99 -5.66 -18.24 -6.06
C ASP A 99 -4.84 -17.57 -4.94
N GLN A 100 -5.41 -17.56 -3.74
CA GLN A 100 -4.84 -16.93 -2.56
C GLN A 100 -4.79 -17.93 -1.40
N ASP A 101 -4.07 -19.05 -1.61
CA ASP A 101 -4.01 -20.16 -0.64
C ASP A 101 -3.38 -19.77 0.70
N ILE A 102 -2.62 -18.69 0.72
CA ILE A 102 -1.90 -18.17 1.89
C ILE A 102 -2.83 -17.77 3.05
N TRP A 103 -4.11 -17.51 2.78
CA TRP A 103 -5.06 -17.11 3.82
C TRP A 103 -5.20 -18.15 4.92
N SER A 104 -5.11 -19.45 4.60
CA SER A 104 -5.19 -20.50 5.61
C SER A 104 -4.04 -20.40 6.62
N ALA A 105 -2.81 -20.18 6.14
CA ALA A 105 -1.66 -20.02 7.00
C ALA A 105 -1.74 -18.74 7.87
N ILE A 106 -2.36 -17.67 7.35
CA ILE A 106 -2.58 -16.44 8.12
C ILE A 106 -3.63 -16.67 9.21
N VAL A 107 -4.74 -17.33 8.89
CA VAL A 107 -5.78 -17.68 9.87
C VAL A 107 -5.22 -18.62 10.94
N ASP A 108 -4.43 -19.63 10.54
CA ASP A 108 -3.78 -20.57 11.45
C ASP A 108 -2.73 -19.90 12.36
N ALA A 109 -2.19 -18.74 11.95
CA ALA A 109 -1.32 -17.94 12.81
C ALA A 109 -2.09 -17.24 13.94
N ASP A 110 -3.43 -17.27 13.93
CA ASP A 110 -4.33 -16.72 14.95
C ASP A 110 -3.98 -15.27 15.33
N PRO A 111 -4.00 -14.32 14.38
CA PRO A 111 -3.65 -12.92 14.67
C PRO A 111 -4.76 -12.21 15.45
N ASP A 112 -4.37 -11.29 16.32
CA ASP A 112 -5.28 -10.36 16.97
C ASP A 112 -5.75 -9.25 16.03
N LEU A 113 -4.91 -8.94 15.01
CA LEU A 113 -5.11 -7.88 14.04
C LEU A 113 -4.41 -8.25 12.72
N PHE A 114 -5.05 -7.97 11.59
CA PHE A 114 -4.43 -8.07 10.29
C PHE A 114 -4.27 -6.69 9.65
N LEU A 115 -3.09 -6.41 9.05
CA LEU A 115 -2.79 -5.16 8.36
C LEU A 115 -2.55 -5.43 6.87
N PHE A 116 -3.35 -4.82 6.02
CA PHE A 116 -3.08 -4.77 4.59
C PHE A 116 -2.17 -3.57 4.28
N ALA A 117 -0.99 -3.84 3.73
CA ALA A 117 0.03 -2.84 3.45
C ALA A 117 0.04 -2.36 1.99
N GLY A 118 -1.13 -2.34 1.35
CA GLY A 118 -1.30 -1.92 -0.05
C GLY A 118 -1.41 -3.07 -1.03
N ASP A 119 -1.79 -2.77 -2.27
CA ASP A 119 -2.06 -3.74 -3.34
C ASP A 119 -3.04 -4.83 -2.89
N ASN A 120 -4.12 -4.38 -2.25
CA ASN A 120 -5.17 -5.28 -1.76
C ASN A 120 -5.92 -5.93 -2.92
N VAL A 121 -6.01 -5.18 -4.04
CA VAL A 121 -6.55 -5.59 -5.35
C VAL A 121 -5.75 -4.96 -6.47
N TYR A 122 -5.89 -5.47 -7.70
CA TYR A 122 -5.14 -5.02 -8.87
C TYR A 122 -6.06 -4.44 -9.94
N VAL A 123 -6.34 -3.16 -9.82
CA VAL A 123 -7.12 -2.39 -10.80
C VAL A 123 -6.16 -1.68 -11.74
N ASP A 124 -5.44 -2.45 -12.55
CA ASP A 124 -4.52 -1.92 -13.57
C ASP A 124 -5.30 -1.49 -14.81
N LEU A 125 -5.55 -0.22 -14.91
CA LEU A 125 -6.36 0.31 -15.97
C LEU A 125 -5.49 0.84 -17.11
N PRO A 126 -5.75 0.36 -18.34
CA PRO A 126 -5.20 0.99 -19.51
C PRO A 126 -5.70 2.45 -19.57
N GLU A 127 -5.01 3.31 -20.30
CA GLU A 127 -5.18 4.76 -20.46
C GLU A 127 -6.62 5.32 -20.63
N VAL A 128 -7.64 4.49 -20.53
CA VAL A 128 -9.07 4.85 -20.69
C VAL A 128 -9.69 5.08 -19.32
N PRO A 129 -10.53 6.12 -19.18
CA PRO A 129 -11.12 6.46 -17.90
C PRO A 129 -11.87 5.26 -17.31
N THR A 130 -11.39 4.84 -16.17
CA THR A 130 -11.95 3.79 -15.35
C THR A 130 -13.21 4.28 -14.69
N ARG A 131 -14.10 3.35 -14.57
CA ARG A 131 -15.34 3.54 -13.86
C ARG A 131 -15.19 2.98 -12.44
N ARG A 132 -15.97 3.51 -11.53
CA ARG A 132 -16.07 2.98 -10.17
C ARG A 132 -16.34 1.46 -10.15
N GLU A 133 -17.08 0.96 -11.15
CA GLU A 133 -17.45 -0.45 -11.26
C GLU A 133 -16.23 -1.39 -11.33
N GLU A 134 -15.10 -0.92 -11.87
CA GLU A 134 -13.88 -1.74 -11.96
C GLU A 134 -13.23 -1.90 -10.58
N PHE A 135 -13.15 -0.82 -9.80
CA PHE A 135 -12.70 -0.89 -8.41
C PHE A 135 -13.61 -1.77 -7.56
N THR A 136 -14.93 -1.53 -7.65
CA THR A 136 -15.90 -2.34 -6.89
C THR A 136 -15.90 -3.81 -7.30
N ALA A 137 -15.65 -4.12 -8.57
CA ALA A 137 -15.55 -5.49 -9.04
C ALA A 137 -14.31 -6.21 -8.48
N ALA A 138 -13.14 -5.54 -8.46
CA ALA A 138 -11.91 -6.09 -7.90
C ALA A 138 -12.07 -6.34 -6.39
N TYR A 139 -12.58 -5.37 -5.64
CA TYR A 139 -12.88 -5.56 -4.21
C TYR A 139 -13.95 -6.63 -3.96
N ALA A 140 -14.97 -6.74 -4.81
CA ALA A 140 -15.95 -7.82 -4.71
C ALA A 140 -15.31 -9.19 -4.96
N ALA A 141 -14.35 -9.30 -5.87
CA ALA A 141 -13.61 -10.53 -6.12
C ALA A 141 -12.76 -10.94 -4.91
N LEU A 142 -12.07 -9.99 -4.26
CA LEU A 142 -11.37 -10.23 -2.99
C LEU A 142 -12.36 -10.62 -1.89
N GLY A 143 -13.47 -9.88 -1.74
CA GLY A 143 -14.51 -10.12 -0.74
C GLY A 143 -15.18 -11.48 -0.85
N ALA A 144 -15.17 -12.08 -2.05
CA ALA A 144 -15.71 -13.42 -2.28
C ALA A 144 -14.72 -14.56 -1.98
N LYS A 145 -13.45 -14.26 -1.70
CA LYS A 145 -12.46 -15.30 -1.38
C LYS A 145 -12.78 -15.97 -0.04
N PRO A 146 -12.91 -17.31 0.01
CA PRO A 146 -13.21 -18.00 1.26
C PRO A 146 -12.21 -17.72 2.38
N GLY A 147 -10.92 -17.61 2.03
CA GLY A 147 -9.86 -17.31 2.99
C GLY A 147 -9.94 -15.88 3.55
N TRP A 148 -10.32 -14.89 2.73
CA TRP A 148 -10.62 -13.54 3.21
C TRP A 148 -11.78 -13.52 4.21
N LEU A 149 -12.87 -14.22 3.90
CA LEU A 149 -14.02 -14.33 4.80
C LEU A 149 -13.67 -15.03 6.11
N ALA A 150 -12.81 -16.06 6.06
CA ALA A 150 -12.30 -16.73 7.26
C ALA A 150 -11.45 -15.76 8.12
N LEU A 151 -10.55 -14.98 7.51
CA LEU A 151 -9.76 -13.99 8.23
C LEU A 151 -10.62 -12.92 8.91
N GLN A 152 -11.63 -12.40 8.22
CA GLN A 152 -12.58 -11.43 8.79
C GLN A 152 -13.36 -12.00 9.99
N GLY A 153 -13.55 -13.32 10.03
CA GLY A 153 -14.11 -14.03 11.18
C GLY A 153 -13.12 -14.26 12.32
N THR A 154 -11.81 -14.08 12.08
CA THR A 154 -10.74 -14.30 13.06
C THR A 154 -10.38 -13.01 13.78
N CYS A 155 -10.09 -11.94 13.03
CA CYS A 155 -9.62 -10.67 13.61
C CYS A 155 -10.10 -9.44 12.82
N PRO A 156 -10.05 -8.24 13.43
CA PRO A 156 -10.19 -6.99 12.72
C PRO A 156 -9.12 -6.82 11.62
N VAL A 157 -9.49 -6.09 10.57
CA VAL A 157 -8.60 -5.77 9.46
C VAL A 157 -8.47 -4.25 9.35
N LEU A 158 -7.23 -3.76 9.30
CA LEU A 158 -6.93 -2.38 8.94
C LEU A 158 -6.13 -2.38 7.63
N ALA A 159 -6.31 -1.36 6.81
CA ALA A 159 -5.68 -1.32 5.49
C ALA A 159 -5.22 0.08 5.09
N THR A 160 -4.16 0.12 4.33
CA THR A 160 -3.83 1.20 3.41
C THR A 160 -3.84 0.68 1.98
N TRP A 161 -3.71 1.54 1.01
CA TRP A 161 -3.59 1.18 -0.40
C TRP A 161 -2.19 1.37 -0.95
N ASP A 162 -1.96 0.82 -2.16
CA ASP A 162 -0.83 1.17 -2.98
C ASP A 162 -1.29 1.51 -4.41
N ASP A 163 -0.43 1.47 -5.41
CA ASP A 163 -0.71 1.97 -6.76
C ASP A 163 -1.74 1.12 -7.52
N HIS A 164 -1.80 -0.17 -7.27
CA HIS A 164 -2.78 -1.05 -7.94
C HIS A 164 -4.20 -0.87 -7.40
N ASP A 165 -4.41 -0.68 -6.10
CA ASP A 165 -5.72 -0.28 -5.55
C ASP A 165 -6.06 1.17 -5.92
N TYR A 166 -5.06 2.02 -6.02
CA TYR A 166 -5.20 3.41 -6.45
C TYR A 166 -5.61 3.50 -7.92
N GLY A 167 -5.28 2.45 -8.70
CA GLY A 167 -5.79 2.20 -10.04
C GLY A 167 -4.84 2.54 -11.17
N LYS A 168 -3.57 2.79 -10.87
CA LYS A 168 -2.53 2.99 -11.89
C LYS A 168 -1.14 2.80 -11.33
N ASP A 169 -0.38 1.90 -11.97
CA ASP A 169 1.01 1.57 -11.70
C ASP A 169 1.88 2.83 -11.49
N ASP A 170 2.57 2.88 -10.35
CA ASP A 170 3.43 3.97 -9.87
C ASP A 170 2.76 5.38 -9.84
N ALA A 171 1.43 5.50 -9.86
CA ALA A 171 0.77 6.79 -9.88
C ALA A 171 0.75 7.49 -8.51
N GLY A 172 0.63 8.81 -8.54
CA GLY A 172 0.53 9.69 -7.38
C GLY A 172 -0.54 10.77 -7.56
N VAL A 173 -0.24 11.98 -7.12
CA VAL A 173 -1.18 13.11 -7.10
C VAL A 173 -1.82 13.43 -8.45
N GLU A 174 -1.14 13.09 -9.54
CA GLU A 174 -1.59 13.31 -10.91
C GLU A 174 -2.74 12.39 -11.34
N TRP A 175 -3.06 11.34 -10.59
CA TRP A 175 -4.10 10.39 -10.97
C TRP A 175 -5.50 10.99 -10.78
N ALA A 176 -6.22 11.12 -11.89
CA ALA A 176 -7.51 11.80 -11.90
C ALA A 176 -8.63 11.03 -11.19
N LEU A 177 -8.48 9.71 -11.03
CA LEU A 177 -9.51 8.83 -10.45
C LEU A 177 -9.30 8.52 -8.98
N LYS A 178 -8.33 9.17 -8.31
CA LYS A 178 -8.01 8.95 -6.90
C LYS A 178 -9.24 9.03 -5.97
N GLY A 179 -10.16 9.98 -6.22
CA GLY A 179 -11.38 10.09 -5.42
C GLY A 179 -12.33 8.91 -5.60
N VAL A 180 -12.43 8.37 -6.82
CA VAL A 180 -13.24 7.16 -7.10
C VAL A 180 -12.63 5.93 -6.44
N ALA A 181 -11.30 5.78 -6.50
CA ALA A 181 -10.57 4.73 -5.83
C ALA A 181 -10.76 4.81 -4.31
N GLN A 182 -10.64 6.02 -3.73
CA GLN A 182 -10.84 6.24 -2.29
C GLN A 182 -12.25 5.83 -1.83
N GLU A 183 -13.30 6.21 -2.56
CA GLU A 183 -14.66 5.80 -2.22
C GLU A 183 -14.82 4.28 -2.21
N ALA A 184 -14.33 3.59 -3.26
CA ALA A 184 -14.42 2.14 -3.36
C ALA A 184 -13.63 1.43 -2.24
N PHE A 185 -12.43 1.92 -1.91
CA PHE A 185 -11.62 1.43 -0.80
C PHE A 185 -12.34 1.60 0.54
N LEU A 186 -12.82 2.81 0.85
CA LEU A 186 -13.47 3.09 2.13
C LEU A 186 -14.78 2.29 2.30
N ASP A 187 -15.52 2.06 1.21
CA ASP A 187 -16.72 1.23 1.22
C ASP A 187 -16.40 -0.24 1.49
N PHE A 188 -15.38 -0.79 0.81
CA PHE A 188 -14.98 -2.19 0.98
C PHE A 188 -14.50 -2.48 2.41
N PHE A 189 -13.70 -1.60 2.98
CA PHE A 189 -13.22 -1.74 4.36
C PHE A 189 -14.23 -1.25 5.41
N GLY A 190 -15.49 -1.00 5.02
CA GLY A 190 -16.60 -0.73 5.93
C GLY A 190 -16.44 0.56 6.74
N VAL A 191 -15.73 1.55 6.22
CA VAL A 191 -15.57 2.83 6.89
C VAL A 191 -16.92 3.54 6.96
N PRO A 192 -17.42 3.90 8.18
CA PRO A 192 -18.73 4.51 8.33
C PRO A 192 -18.89 5.82 7.53
N GLU A 193 -20.09 6.09 7.04
CA GLU A 193 -20.42 7.33 6.32
C GLU A 193 -20.05 8.60 7.09
N ALA A 194 -20.27 8.61 8.40
CA ALA A 194 -19.96 9.74 9.28
C ALA A 194 -18.47 9.82 9.70
N SER A 195 -17.62 8.93 9.21
CA SER A 195 -16.20 8.93 9.57
C SER A 195 -15.47 10.16 9.03
N PRO A 196 -14.63 10.84 9.82
CA PRO A 196 -13.77 11.92 9.34
C PRO A 196 -12.87 11.52 8.16
N ARG A 197 -12.56 10.23 8.01
CA ARG A 197 -11.78 9.69 6.90
C ARG A 197 -12.44 9.92 5.54
N ARG A 198 -13.78 10.04 5.49
CA ARG A 198 -14.51 10.34 4.25
C ARG A 198 -14.55 11.82 3.90
N ALA A 199 -14.22 12.69 4.85
CA ALA A 199 -14.23 14.14 4.67
C ALA A 199 -12.88 14.71 4.22
N ARG A 200 -11.83 13.88 4.09
CA ARG A 200 -10.49 14.29 3.69
C ARG A 200 -9.99 13.50 2.49
N GLU A 201 -9.02 14.04 1.76
CA GLU A 201 -8.31 13.28 0.73
C GLU A 201 -7.35 12.26 1.36
N GLY A 202 -7.36 11.04 0.82
CA GLY A 202 -6.49 9.95 1.24
C GLY A 202 -7.10 9.02 2.28
N VAL A 203 -6.47 7.84 2.41
CA VAL A 203 -6.97 6.73 3.24
C VAL A 203 -6.23 6.58 4.56
N TYR A 204 -5.22 7.43 4.84
CA TYR A 204 -4.42 7.35 6.05
C TYR A 204 -5.26 7.40 7.33
N HIS A 205 -4.88 6.62 8.33
CA HIS A 205 -5.51 6.62 9.65
C HIS A 205 -4.64 5.93 10.69
N SER A 206 -5.05 6.01 11.95
CA SER A 206 -4.36 5.31 13.04
C SER A 206 -5.35 4.63 13.99
N SER A 207 -4.84 3.65 14.72
CA SER A 207 -5.53 3.03 15.83
C SER A 207 -4.58 2.82 17.00
N LEU A 208 -5.13 2.82 18.22
CA LEU A 208 -4.38 2.62 19.47
C LEU A 208 -5.02 1.47 20.24
N HIS A 209 -4.25 0.43 20.57
CA HIS A 209 -4.70 -0.78 21.22
C HIS A 209 -3.98 -0.99 22.55
N GLY A 210 -4.70 -1.49 23.53
CA GLY A 210 -4.17 -1.83 24.85
C GLY A 210 -4.03 -0.68 25.83
N PRO A 211 -3.87 -1.03 27.13
CA PRO A 211 -3.64 -0.07 28.21
C PRO A 211 -2.21 0.45 28.21
N GLU A 212 -1.93 1.45 29.03
CA GLU A 212 -0.58 1.96 29.26
C GLU A 212 0.39 0.84 29.68
N GLY A 213 1.59 0.85 29.12
CA GLY A 213 2.61 -0.19 29.27
C GLY A 213 2.46 -1.38 28.32
N ARG A 214 1.33 -1.48 27.59
CA ARG A 214 1.05 -2.50 26.55
C ARG A 214 0.35 -1.86 25.34
N ARG A 215 0.67 -0.61 25.03
CA ARG A 215 0.06 0.15 23.93
C ARG A 215 0.75 -0.13 22.61
N LEU A 216 -0.01 -0.73 21.72
CA LEU A 216 0.35 -0.84 20.31
C LEU A 216 -0.39 0.28 19.53
N GLN A 217 0.35 1.13 18.85
CA GLN A 217 -0.20 2.06 17.87
C GLN A 217 0.05 1.55 16.46
N VAL A 218 -1.00 1.54 15.64
CA VAL A 218 -0.90 1.30 14.19
C VAL A 218 -1.11 2.63 13.48
N ILE A 219 -0.19 3.01 12.62
CA ILE A 219 -0.25 4.23 11.79
C ILE A 219 -0.17 3.78 10.33
N LEU A 220 -1.26 3.94 9.58
CA LEU A 220 -1.30 3.60 8.15
C LEU A 220 -1.13 4.86 7.33
N LEU A 221 -0.04 4.94 6.58
CA LEU A 221 0.27 6.05 5.69
C LEU A 221 -0.40 5.86 4.33
N ASP A 222 -0.77 6.96 3.70
CA ASP A 222 -1.16 7.02 2.30
C ASP A 222 0.01 7.62 1.50
N THR A 223 0.70 6.78 0.76
CA THR A 223 1.87 7.16 -0.04
C THR A 223 1.49 7.46 -1.50
N ARG A 224 0.19 7.63 -1.81
CA ARG A 224 -0.32 7.84 -3.18
C ARG A 224 -0.99 9.19 -3.39
N THR A 225 -1.99 9.52 -2.57
CA THR A 225 -2.90 10.66 -2.80
C THR A 225 -2.19 11.98 -3.05
N HIS A 226 -1.14 12.25 -2.31
CA HIS A 226 -0.41 13.52 -2.37
C HIS A 226 1.01 13.38 -2.94
N ARG A 227 1.45 12.14 -3.19
CA ARG A 227 2.81 11.91 -3.69
C ARG A 227 3.00 12.53 -5.07
N THR A 228 3.97 13.42 -5.16
CA THR A 228 4.37 14.01 -6.44
C THR A 228 5.13 13.00 -7.31
N ALA A 229 5.19 13.26 -8.62
CA ALA A 229 5.81 12.34 -9.57
C ALA A 229 7.29 12.07 -9.24
N LEU A 230 7.71 10.81 -9.38
CA LEU A 230 9.08 10.36 -9.18
C LEU A 230 9.98 10.76 -10.36
N THR A 231 11.27 10.88 -10.08
CA THR A 231 12.26 11.19 -11.12
C THR A 231 12.69 9.92 -11.83
N ARG A 232 12.31 9.76 -13.11
CA ARG A 232 12.68 8.58 -13.89
C ARG A 232 14.14 8.57 -14.29
N ASN A 233 14.80 7.43 -14.14
CA ASN A 233 16.12 7.14 -14.70
C ASN A 233 15.97 6.81 -16.19
N ARG A 234 16.48 7.69 -17.06
CA ARG A 234 16.48 7.49 -18.52
C ARG A 234 17.80 6.92 -19.04
N GLY A 235 18.78 6.72 -18.16
CA GLY A 235 20.09 6.14 -18.47
C GLY A 235 20.14 4.63 -18.25
N ASP A 236 21.37 4.09 -18.24
CA ASP A 236 21.60 2.70 -17.86
C ASP A 236 21.23 2.50 -16.37
N ARG A 237 20.40 1.52 -16.12
CA ARG A 237 19.89 1.20 -14.77
C ARG A 237 20.74 0.14 -14.05
N GLY A 238 21.62 -0.56 -14.77
CA GLY A 238 22.47 -1.60 -14.17
C GLY A 238 21.65 -2.69 -13.45
N GLY A 239 20.46 -3.02 -13.94
CA GLY A 239 19.54 -3.99 -13.32
C GLY A 239 18.65 -3.41 -12.22
N ARG A 240 18.76 -2.11 -11.89
CA ARG A 240 17.91 -1.42 -10.91
C ARG A 240 16.59 -0.96 -11.52
N GLY A 241 15.67 -0.51 -10.67
CA GLY A 241 14.38 0.04 -11.07
C GLY A 241 14.47 1.37 -11.86
N PRO A 242 13.33 1.90 -12.29
CA PRO A 242 13.27 3.03 -13.22
C PRO A 242 13.43 4.40 -12.57
N TYR A 243 13.71 4.49 -11.26
CA TYR A 243 13.72 5.75 -10.54
C TYR A 243 15.08 6.13 -9.98
N LEU A 244 15.28 7.44 -9.81
CA LEU A 244 16.46 8.05 -9.20
C LEU A 244 16.10 8.59 -7.82
N ALA A 245 17.00 8.42 -6.86
CA ALA A 245 17.02 9.20 -5.62
C ALA A 245 17.37 10.65 -5.94
N LYS A 246 16.37 11.53 -6.00
CA LYS A 246 16.58 12.92 -6.41
C LYS A 246 15.52 13.85 -5.85
N ASP A 247 15.94 14.80 -5.02
CA ASP A 247 15.08 15.85 -4.53
C ASP A 247 14.76 16.91 -5.59
N ARG A 248 13.56 17.45 -5.50
CA ARG A 248 13.08 18.63 -6.22
C ARG A 248 12.34 19.54 -5.22
N PRO A 249 12.31 20.86 -5.44
CA PRO A 249 11.72 21.80 -4.48
C PRO A 249 10.21 21.61 -4.21
N ASP A 250 9.50 21.00 -5.16
CA ASP A 250 8.05 20.81 -5.14
C ASP A 250 7.62 19.38 -4.78
N GLN A 251 8.58 18.56 -4.35
CA GLN A 251 8.27 17.18 -4.01
C GLN A 251 7.66 17.05 -2.62
N THR A 252 6.68 16.16 -2.54
CA THR A 252 6.16 15.64 -1.27
C THR A 252 5.73 14.19 -1.43
N MET A 253 5.88 13.41 -0.36
CA MET A 253 5.37 12.05 -0.25
C MET A 253 3.95 12.06 0.30
N LEU A 254 3.72 12.77 1.40
CA LEU A 254 2.47 12.70 2.16
C LEU A 254 1.56 13.93 1.98
N GLY A 255 2.08 15.05 1.44
CA GLY A 255 1.36 16.32 1.45
C GLY A 255 1.30 16.96 2.84
N ALA A 256 0.97 18.26 2.89
CA ALA A 256 1.07 19.04 4.12
C ALA A 256 0.12 18.54 5.24
N GLU A 257 -1.10 18.15 4.88
CA GLU A 257 -2.12 17.74 5.84
C GLU A 257 -1.77 16.41 6.50
N GLN A 258 -1.33 15.41 5.72
CA GLN A 258 -0.94 14.12 6.29
C GLN A 258 0.36 14.24 7.09
N TRP A 259 1.31 15.10 6.71
CA TRP A 259 2.50 15.38 7.50
C TRP A 259 2.17 15.95 8.88
N ALA A 260 1.26 16.93 8.95
CA ALA A 260 0.82 17.50 10.22
C ALA A 260 0.08 16.45 11.08
N TRP A 261 -0.80 15.67 10.47
CA TRP A 261 -1.48 14.56 11.12
C TRP A 261 -0.50 13.51 11.65
N LEU A 262 0.52 13.13 10.87
CA LEU A 262 1.52 12.15 11.31
C LEU A 262 2.32 12.65 12.51
N GLU A 263 2.67 13.94 12.54
CA GLU A 263 3.33 14.55 13.69
C GLU A 263 2.46 14.43 14.95
N ASP A 264 1.17 14.72 14.85
CA ASP A 264 0.21 14.56 15.95
C ASP A 264 0.12 13.09 16.40
N GLN A 265 0.09 12.13 15.46
CA GLN A 265 0.05 10.71 15.80
C GLN A 265 1.31 10.23 16.52
N LEU A 266 2.49 10.66 16.10
CA LEU A 266 3.75 10.27 16.71
C LEU A 266 3.91 10.82 18.14
N ARG A 267 3.19 11.89 18.49
CA ARG A 267 3.16 12.44 19.86
C ARG A 267 2.23 11.69 20.81
N ILE A 268 1.35 10.82 20.31
CA ILE A 268 0.48 9.99 21.14
C ILE A 268 1.34 8.98 21.91
N PRO A 269 1.20 8.87 23.23
CA PRO A 269 1.95 7.88 24.01
C PRO A 269 1.62 6.44 23.57
N ALA A 270 2.63 5.68 23.15
CA ALA A 270 2.52 4.25 22.82
C ALA A 270 3.85 3.55 23.13
N ASP A 271 3.79 2.25 23.41
CA ASP A 271 4.95 1.42 23.73
C ASP A 271 5.61 0.86 22.47
N LEU A 272 4.79 0.43 21.51
CA LEU A 272 5.20 -0.05 20.18
C LEU A 272 4.38 0.66 19.10
N ARG A 273 5.02 1.05 18.00
CA ARG A 273 4.36 1.68 16.84
C ARG A 273 4.65 0.90 15.58
N LEU A 274 3.61 0.43 14.91
CA LEU A 274 3.70 -0.16 13.59
C LEU A 274 3.29 0.91 12.57
N ILE A 275 4.27 1.45 11.84
CA ILE A 275 4.02 2.42 10.77
C ILE A 275 3.94 1.64 9.46
N VAL A 276 2.74 1.52 8.92
CA VAL A 276 2.49 0.85 7.65
C VAL A 276 2.68 1.85 6.51
N SER A 277 3.64 1.55 5.65
CA SER A 277 3.88 2.28 4.40
C SER A 277 3.80 1.28 3.25
N SER A 278 3.03 1.57 2.21
CA SER A 278 2.89 0.62 1.11
C SER A 278 4.22 0.37 0.38
N ILE A 279 5.16 1.31 0.42
CA ILE A 279 6.49 1.26 -0.19
C ILE A 279 7.60 1.29 0.86
N GLN A 280 8.76 0.71 0.54
CA GLN A 280 9.90 0.58 1.46
C GLN A 280 10.45 1.93 1.94
N VAL A 281 10.77 2.00 3.25
CA VAL A 281 11.33 3.19 3.91
C VAL A 281 12.85 3.13 4.02
N VAL A 282 13.40 1.98 4.42
CA VAL A 282 14.82 1.84 4.77
C VAL A 282 15.68 1.50 3.57
N ALA A 283 15.25 0.57 2.70
CA ALA A 283 16.00 0.20 1.49
C ALA A 283 16.17 1.40 0.53
N ASP A 284 17.40 1.62 0.01
CA ASP A 284 17.70 2.85 -0.76
C ASP A 284 18.53 2.64 -2.04
N GLU A 285 18.75 1.39 -2.47
CA GLU A 285 19.65 1.12 -3.60
C GLU A 285 18.97 0.49 -4.82
N HIS A 286 17.76 -0.05 -4.66
CA HIS A 286 17.10 -0.85 -5.71
C HIS A 286 16.59 -0.02 -6.90
N GLY A 287 16.32 1.27 -6.71
CA GLY A 287 15.86 2.18 -7.77
C GLY A 287 14.44 1.91 -8.27
N TRP A 288 13.67 1.05 -7.62
CA TRP A 288 12.23 0.91 -7.75
C TRP A 288 11.55 1.95 -6.86
N GLU A 289 10.23 1.96 -6.82
CA GLU A 289 9.49 2.87 -5.96
C GLU A 289 9.86 2.66 -4.49
N GLY A 290 9.97 3.74 -3.74
CA GLY A 290 10.36 3.75 -2.34
C GLY A 290 10.60 5.16 -1.82
N TRP A 291 10.66 5.33 -0.52
CA TRP A 291 10.97 6.62 0.10
C TRP A 291 12.33 7.17 -0.32
N CYS A 292 13.25 6.29 -0.67
CA CYS A 292 14.58 6.66 -1.18
C CYS A 292 14.56 7.50 -2.46
N ASN A 293 13.46 7.47 -3.23
CA ASN A 293 13.34 8.29 -4.43
C ASN A 293 13.15 9.78 -4.11
N MET A 294 12.75 10.12 -2.88
CA MET A 294 12.62 11.47 -2.33
C MET A 294 13.45 11.60 -1.04
N PRO A 295 14.78 11.72 -1.14
CA PRO A 295 15.67 11.70 0.02
C PRO A 295 15.30 12.70 1.11
N ALA A 296 14.86 13.92 0.75
CA ALA A 296 14.45 14.94 1.71
C ALA A 296 13.17 14.54 2.47
N GLU A 297 12.19 13.94 1.80
CA GLU A 297 10.95 13.45 2.44
C GLU A 297 11.24 12.24 3.35
N ARG A 298 12.13 11.34 2.91
CA ARG A 298 12.61 10.24 3.76
C ARG A 298 13.34 10.77 4.99
N ALA A 299 14.25 11.73 4.83
CA ALA A 299 14.94 12.35 5.95
C ALA A 299 13.99 13.07 6.90
N ARG A 300 12.94 13.72 6.36
CA ARG A 300 11.87 14.32 7.14
C ARG A 300 11.12 13.29 8.01
N LEU A 301 10.77 12.13 7.45
CA LEU A 301 10.11 11.05 8.20
C LEU A 301 10.96 10.57 9.36
N LEU A 302 12.25 10.30 9.10
CA LEU A 302 13.19 9.83 10.11
C LEU A 302 13.43 10.91 11.18
N GLY A 303 13.62 12.17 10.75
CA GLY A 303 13.78 13.30 11.66
C GLY A 303 12.55 13.55 12.53
N LEU A 304 11.34 13.39 11.98
CA LEU A 304 10.10 13.58 12.72
C LEU A 304 9.94 12.54 13.85
N ILE A 305 10.36 11.29 13.63
CA ILE A 305 10.39 10.27 14.68
C ILE A 305 11.32 10.68 15.82
N GLU A 306 12.49 11.23 15.50
CA GLU A 306 13.44 11.73 16.51
C GLU A 306 12.91 12.98 17.22
N GLU A 307 12.39 13.97 16.48
CA GLU A 307 11.89 15.25 17.01
C GLU A 307 10.68 15.08 17.93
N THR A 308 9.82 14.10 17.64
CA THR A 308 8.65 13.78 18.49
C THR A 308 9.00 12.90 19.67
N GLY A 309 10.20 12.32 19.70
CA GLY A 309 10.61 11.33 20.69
C GLY A 309 9.81 10.02 20.61
N ALA A 310 9.24 9.73 19.44
CA ALA A 310 8.44 8.53 19.24
C ALA A 310 9.33 7.28 19.36
N ALA A 311 9.10 6.48 20.40
CA ALA A 311 9.79 5.23 20.67
C ALA A 311 9.04 4.04 20.05
N GLY A 312 9.71 2.88 19.90
CA GLY A 312 9.07 1.63 19.50
C GLY A 312 8.64 1.59 18.05
N VAL A 313 9.27 2.31 17.13
CA VAL A 313 8.86 2.35 15.71
C VAL A 313 9.42 1.16 14.94
N VAL A 314 8.52 0.44 14.27
CA VAL A 314 8.81 -0.57 13.24
C VAL A 314 7.99 -0.23 12.00
N PHE A 315 8.64 -0.15 10.84
CA PHE A 315 7.97 0.00 9.56
C PHE A 315 7.50 -1.35 9.03
N LEU A 316 6.29 -1.40 8.49
CA LEU A 316 5.74 -2.54 7.75
C LEU A 316 5.50 -2.08 6.32
N THR A 317 6.10 -2.77 5.35
CA THR A 317 6.12 -2.29 3.95
C THR A 317 5.75 -3.36 2.93
N GLY A 318 5.42 -2.93 1.72
CA GLY A 318 4.90 -3.74 0.62
C GLY A 318 5.62 -3.53 -0.72
N ASP A 319 4.88 -3.58 -1.84
CA ASP A 319 5.24 -3.27 -3.23
C ASP A 319 6.23 -4.26 -3.90
N ARG A 320 7.28 -4.71 -3.24
CA ARG A 320 8.47 -5.30 -3.90
C ARG A 320 8.36 -6.77 -4.31
N HIS A 321 7.23 -7.45 -4.07
CA HIS A 321 7.00 -8.88 -4.36
C HIS A 321 8.08 -9.80 -3.78
N LEU A 322 8.49 -9.51 -2.56
CA LEU A 322 9.48 -10.23 -1.79
C LEU A 322 9.19 -10.12 -0.29
N ILE A 323 9.91 -10.88 0.50
CA ILE A 323 9.98 -10.69 1.95
C ILE A 323 11.42 -10.49 2.38
N GLU A 324 11.66 -9.43 3.16
CA GLU A 324 12.98 -9.12 3.74
C GLU A 324 12.85 -8.29 5.03
N LEU A 325 13.91 -8.32 5.83
CA LEU A 325 14.12 -7.39 6.94
C LEU A 325 15.24 -6.43 6.60
N SER A 326 15.04 -5.17 6.89
CA SER A 326 16.07 -4.12 6.83
C SER A 326 16.20 -3.45 8.19
N ARG A 327 17.41 -2.99 8.51
CA ARG A 327 17.70 -2.27 9.75
C ARG A 327 18.57 -1.06 9.46
N LEU A 328 18.09 0.10 9.89
CA LEU A 328 18.83 1.37 9.82
C LEU A 328 19.32 1.72 11.22
N ASP A 329 20.65 1.71 11.40
CA ASP A 329 21.32 2.16 12.61
C ASP A 329 21.71 3.65 12.48
N GLY A 330 22.02 4.29 13.60
CA GLY A 330 22.59 5.66 13.63
C GLY A 330 21.61 6.77 13.98
N GLY A 331 20.31 6.46 14.19
CA GLY A 331 19.33 7.38 14.79
C GLY A 331 19.26 7.23 16.31
N ALA A 332 18.18 7.73 16.91
CA ALA A 332 17.95 7.63 18.36
C ALA A 332 17.90 6.17 18.86
N TYR A 333 17.52 5.25 18.01
CA TYR A 333 17.51 3.81 18.17
C TYR A 333 17.45 3.13 16.78
N PRO A 334 17.72 1.81 16.64
CA PRO A 334 17.63 1.12 15.36
C PRO A 334 16.19 1.11 14.82
N LEU A 335 16.00 1.50 13.57
CA LEU A 335 14.70 1.42 12.88
C LEU A 335 14.67 0.17 12.01
N TRP A 336 13.66 -0.66 12.22
CA TRP A 336 13.38 -1.84 11.41
C TRP A 336 12.36 -1.53 10.32
N ASP A 337 12.58 -2.10 9.16
CA ASP A 337 11.65 -2.11 8.02
C ASP A 337 11.42 -3.56 7.63
N PHE A 338 10.21 -4.03 7.88
CA PHE A 338 9.80 -5.38 7.57
C PHE A 338 8.91 -5.34 6.33
N THR A 339 9.49 -5.73 5.21
CA THR A 339 8.77 -5.86 3.94
C THR A 339 8.15 -7.24 3.85
N SER A 340 6.82 -7.31 3.60
CA SER A 340 6.10 -8.52 3.24
C SER A 340 5.18 -8.23 2.08
N SER A 341 5.61 -8.61 0.90
CA SER A 341 5.01 -8.29 -0.37
C SER A 341 5.08 -9.48 -1.31
N GLY A 342 3.96 -9.91 -1.83
CA GLY A 342 3.91 -11.13 -2.65
C GLY A 342 2.98 -12.17 -2.06
N PHE A 343 1.80 -11.75 -1.67
CA PHE A 343 0.80 -12.55 -1.00
C PHE A 343 0.46 -13.85 -1.74
N ASN A 344 0.31 -13.80 -3.06
CA ASN A 344 0.06 -14.95 -3.90
C ASN A 344 0.97 -15.03 -5.14
N TRP A 345 2.02 -14.24 -5.19
CA TRP A 345 3.06 -14.36 -6.20
C TRP A 345 4.35 -13.66 -5.80
N GLY A 346 5.49 -14.26 -6.10
CA GLY A 346 6.80 -13.67 -5.89
C GLY A 346 7.42 -13.20 -7.21
N SER A 347 8.27 -12.18 -7.15
CA SER A 347 9.06 -11.76 -8.32
C SER A 347 10.09 -12.83 -8.68
N LYS A 348 10.16 -13.20 -9.96
CA LYS A 348 11.14 -14.21 -10.45
C LYS A 348 12.51 -13.63 -10.77
N THR A 349 12.70 -12.32 -10.67
CA THR A 349 13.87 -11.66 -11.22
C THR A 349 14.63 -10.83 -10.19
N ILE A 350 15.95 -11.00 -10.24
CA ILE A 350 17.05 -10.15 -9.77
C ILE A 350 17.09 -9.91 -8.26
N GLU A 351 18.24 -10.21 -7.69
CA GLU A 351 18.64 -9.79 -6.35
C GLU A 351 18.72 -8.25 -6.32
N GLU A 352 17.76 -7.62 -5.65
CA GLU A 352 17.76 -6.17 -5.46
C GLU A 352 18.81 -5.81 -4.42
N PRO A 353 19.70 -4.84 -4.71
CA PRO A 353 20.67 -4.38 -3.72
C PRO A 353 19.95 -3.69 -2.57
N ASN A 354 20.34 -4.05 -1.36
CA ASN A 354 19.86 -3.44 -0.12
C ASN A 354 20.94 -3.61 0.96
N ARG A 355 21.70 -2.55 1.21
CA ARG A 355 22.80 -2.53 2.19
C ARG A 355 22.34 -2.62 3.64
N PHE A 356 21.05 -2.40 3.90
CA PHE A 356 20.44 -2.48 5.23
C PHE A 356 19.82 -3.84 5.53
N ARG A 357 19.87 -4.78 4.57
CA ARG A 357 19.25 -6.10 4.71
C ARG A 357 19.83 -6.88 5.86
N VAL A 358 18.94 -7.47 6.66
CA VAL A 358 19.26 -8.38 7.75
C VAL A 358 18.75 -9.78 7.41
N GLY A 359 19.65 -10.73 7.23
CA GLY A 359 19.31 -12.10 6.86
C GLY A 359 18.97 -12.27 5.36
N PRO A 360 18.18 -13.31 5.02
CA PRO A 360 17.85 -13.62 3.63
C PRO A 360 16.76 -12.70 3.07
N VAL A 361 16.71 -12.61 1.74
CA VAL A 361 15.54 -12.14 0.98
C VAL A 361 14.89 -13.33 0.28
N MET A 362 13.56 -13.44 0.35
CA MET A 362 12.81 -14.53 -0.27
C MET A 362 11.77 -13.96 -1.24
N ARG A 363 11.55 -14.68 -2.35
CA ARG A 363 10.62 -14.28 -3.44
C ARG A 363 9.58 -15.37 -3.67
N VAL A 364 8.96 -15.78 -2.59
CA VAL A 364 7.90 -16.79 -2.55
C VAL A 364 6.64 -16.15 -1.99
N PRO A 365 5.45 -16.76 -2.12
CA PRO A 365 4.28 -16.32 -1.39
C PRO A 365 4.60 -16.18 0.09
N ASN A 366 4.19 -15.05 0.69
CA ASN A 366 4.65 -14.71 2.03
C ASN A 366 3.69 -13.77 2.76
N PHE A 367 3.76 -13.81 4.10
CA PHE A 367 3.17 -12.83 5.00
C PHE A 367 4.09 -12.60 6.20
N GLY A 368 3.97 -11.44 6.82
CA GLY A 368 4.70 -11.10 8.03
C GLY A 368 3.85 -11.28 9.28
N VAL A 369 4.50 -11.65 10.38
CA VAL A 369 3.89 -11.72 11.72
C VAL A 369 4.77 -10.96 12.69
N ILE A 370 4.17 -10.06 13.48
CA ILE A 370 4.77 -9.38 14.62
C ILE A 370 4.14 -9.96 15.87
N GLU A 371 4.96 -10.52 16.75
CA GLU A 371 4.54 -11.02 18.05
C GLU A 371 5.19 -10.19 19.16
N VAL A 372 4.41 -9.85 20.17
CA VAL A 372 4.90 -9.11 21.34
C VAL A 372 4.56 -9.89 22.60
N ASP A 373 5.59 -10.35 23.29
CA ASP A 373 5.45 -10.89 24.64
C ASP A 373 5.48 -9.71 25.65
N TRP A 374 4.28 -9.30 26.08
CA TRP A 374 4.10 -8.18 26.99
C TRP A 374 4.36 -8.53 28.45
N ASP A 375 4.53 -9.80 28.82
CA ASP A 375 4.53 -10.24 30.20
C ASP A 375 5.90 -10.10 30.90
N GLY A 376 6.97 -9.91 30.14
CA GLY A 376 8.32 -9.66 30.67
C GLY A 376 8.49 -8.25 31.25
N ALA A 377 9.52 -8.08 32.10
CA ALA A 377 9.93 -6.75 32.57
C ALA A 377 10.39 -5.83 31.43
N ASP A 378 10.87 -6.40 30.34
CA ASP A 378 11.16 -5.76 29.07
C ASP A 378 10.50 -6.62 27.99
N PRO A 379 9.37 -6.19 27.42
CA PRO A 379 8.65 -6.95 26.41
C PRO A 379 9.54 -7.34 25.23
N GLU A 380 9.38 -8.57 24.72
CA GLU A 380 10.08 -9.03 23.54
C GLU A 380 9.23 -8.85 22.28
N VAL A 381 9.81 -8.23 21.25
CA VAL A 381 9.21 -8.09 19.93
C VAL A 381 9.88 -9.09 18.98
N THR A 382 9.07 -9.94 18.35
CA THR A 382 9.51 -10.89 17.34
C THR A 382 8.89 -10.59 15.99
N LEU A 383 9.74 -10.39 14.99
CA LEU A 383 9.36 -10.27 13.58
C LEU A 383 9.59 -11.61 12.90
N THR A 384 8.58 -12.19 12.28
CA THR A 384 8.69 -13.48 11.59
C THR A 384 8.05 -13.40 10.21
N GLY A 385 8.86 -13.65 9.18
CA GLY A 385 8.34 -13.88 7.82
C GLY A 385 7.95 -15.34 7.66
N ARG A 386 6.74 -15.56 7.14
CA ARG A 386 6.17 -16.90 6.94
C ARG A 386 5.79 -17.13 5.49
N GLY A 387 5.85 -18.37 5.05
CA GLY A 387 5.50 -18.82 3.72
C GLY A 387 4.08 -19.38 3.63
N LEU A 388 3.80 -20.04 2.51
CA LEU A 388 2.47 -20.51 2.15
C LEU A 388 1.89 -21.54 3.14
N GLU A 389 2.74 -22.35 3.75
CA GLU A 389 2.34 -23.36 4.73
C GLU A 389 2.61 -22.92 6.18
N GLY A 390 2.83 -21.61 6.39
CA GLY A 390 3.14 -21.05 7.70
C GLY A 390 4.58 -21.26 8.16
N GLU A 391 5.43 -21.87 7.34
CA GLU A 391 6.84 -22.11 7.63
C GLU A 391 7.61 -20.79 7.79
N ARG A 392 8.59 -20.77 8.71
CA ARG A 392 9.42 -19.59 8.93
C ARG A 392 10.43 -19.41 7.79
N LEU A 393 10.40 -18.27 7.14
CA LEU A 393 11.30 -17.87 6.08
C LEU A 393 12.49 -17.05 6.61
N LEU A 394 12.19 -16.10 7.49
CA LEU A 394 13.17 -15.21 8.11
C LEU A 394 12.63 -14.69 9.46
N GLY A 395 13.43 -13.95 10.20
CA GLY A 395 12.95 -13.26 11.40
C GLY A 395 14.06 -12.68 12.26
N ALA A 396 13.65 -11.81 13.17
CA ALA A 396 14.48 -11.18 14.20
C ALA A 396 13.68 -11.04 15.48
N SER A 397 14.36 -11.10 16.64
CA SER A 397 13.76 -10.81 17.94
C SER A 397 14.65 -9.83 18.70
N PHE A 398 14.05 -8.96 19.46
CA PHE A 398 14.74 -7.94 20.25
C PHE A 398 13.84 -7.46 21.40
N PRO A 399 14.43 -6.99 22.52
CA PRO A 399 13.66 -6.38 23.59
C PRO A 399 13.09 -5.04 23.15
N LEU A 400 11.91 -4.68 23.63
CA LEU A 400 11.25 -3.43 23.28
C LEU A 400 12.08 -2.20 23.69
N SER A 401 12.87 -2.33 24.76
CA SER A 401 13.82 -1.29 25.18
C SER A 401 14.84 -0.94 24.11
N ALA A 402 15.23 -1.89 23.24
CA ALA A 402 16.14 -1.63 22.13
C ALA A 402 15.58 -0.64 21.09
N LEU A 403 14.28 -0.34 21.14
CA LEU A 403 13.61 0.65 20.29
C LEU A 403 13.31 1.95 21.04
N ARG A 404 14.07 2.29 22.08
CA ARG A 404 13.90 3.52 22.87
C ARG A 404 15.11 4.44 22.74
N PRO A 405 14.92 5.77 22.68
CA PRO A 405 16.04 6.71 22.67
C PRO A 405 16.97 6.49 23.86
N GLY A 406 18.28 6.37 23.58
CA GLY A 406 19.31 6.18 24.59
C GLY A 406 19.52 4.74 25.08
N SER A 407 18.98 3.76 24.34
CA SER A 407 19.21 2.32 24.57
C SER A 407 20.57 1.85 24.09
#